data_16fe583e217bdca121e86b79135eae56
#
_entry.id   16fe583e217bdca121e86b79135eae56
#
_cell.length_a   1.000
_cell.length_b   1.000
_cell.length_c   1.000
_cell.angle_alpha   90.00
_cell.angle_beta   90.00
_cell.angle_gamma   90.00
#
_symmetry.space_group_name_H-M   'P 1'
#
loop_
_entity.id
_entity.type
_entity.pdbx_description
1 polymer ?
#
loop_
_entity_poly.entity_id
_entity_poly.type
_entity_poly.pdbx_seq_one_letter_code
_entity_poly.pdbx_strand_id
1 'polypeptide(L)'
;MIYTNRRAIVQCEGVSWVHGTDLGIATSSDRGKSWNYRGVLEGLDFERGRNTFWAPEIIYHNGMYHMYVSYIQGVPNQWAGHKRQIIHYTSQNLWDWKWESILELSSDFVIDACVHVLPNGRFRIWYKDEADNSYTYAADSEDLYQWEVVGPVIAEYPHEGPNVFYFQGYYWMIVDKWSGQAIYKSNDCEEWKYNTMILDQPGERPDDCSFGYHADVHVQGEQAFVFYFTHPGRKEDVRADQYEAKRSSIQVAKLQVENGTLKCDRNEAFEFVLY
;
A
#
# COMPACT_ATOMS: atom_id res chain seq x y z
N MET A 1 -10.00 -0.19 -8.70
CA MET A 1 -9.23 -0.50 -7.46
C MET A 1 -8.58 -1.86 -7.64
N ILE A 2 -7.27 -1.94 -7.41
CA ILE A 2 -6.50 -3.19 -7.35
C ILE A 2 -5.94 -3.29 -5.93
N TYR A 3 -5.99 -4.47 -5.31
CA TYR A 3 -5.68 -4.62 -3.89
C TYR A 3 -5.23 -6.04 -3.55
N THR A 4 -4.54 -6.22 -2.42
CA THR A 4 -4.18 -7.53 -1.88
C THR A 4 -5.43 -8.32 -1.49
N ASN A 5 -5.72 -9.41 -2.19
CA ASN A 5 -6.90 -10.24 -1.96
C ASN A 5 -6.58 -11.35 -0.95
N ARG A 6 -6.66 -11.04 0.35
CA ARG A 6 -6.32 -11.97 1.43
C ARG A 6 -7.23 -13.18 1.51
N ARG A 7 -6.67 -14.31 1.93
CA ARG A 7 -7.32 -15.64 1.96
C ARG A 7 -7.93 -15.98 3.33
N ALA A 8 -8.72 -15.06 3.91
CA ALA A 8 -9.24 -15.17 5.27
C ALA A 8 -10.04 -16.48 5.57
N ILE A 9 -10.71 -17.04 4.56
CA ILE A 9 -11.50 -18.27 4.69
C ILE A 9 -10.66 -19.56 4.68
N VAL A 10 -9.38 -19.48 4.30
CA VAL A 10 -8.54 -20.67 4.15
C VAL A 10 -8.14 -21.21 5.51
N GLN A 11 -8.40 -22.49 5.73
CA GLN A 11 -7.85 -23.24 6.86
C GLN A 11 -6.41 -23.63 6.52
N CYS A 12 -5.45 -23.18 7.32
CA CYS A 12 -4.04 -23.37 7.04
C CYS A 12 -3.19 -23.29 8.30
N GLU A 13 -1.96 -23.73 8.19
CA GLU A 13 -0.97 -23.65 9.26
C GLU A 13 -0.35 -22.25 9.31
N GLY A 14 -0.11 -21.74 10.52
CA GLY A 14 0.59 -20.49 10.78
C GLY A 14 -0.05 -19.31 10.05
N VAL A 15 0.79 -18.55 9.34
CA VAL A 15 0.39 -17.36 8.59
C VAL A 15 0.20 -17.61 7.07
N SER A 16 0.07 -18.87 6.64
CA SER A 16 -0.12 -19.19 5.21
C SER A 16 -1.37 -18.55 4.58
N TRP A 17 -2.32 -18.06 5.39
CA TRP A 17 -3.50 -17.36 4.89
C TRP A 17 -3.19 -15.94 4.35
N VAL A 18 -2.10 -15.31 4.81
CA VAL A 18 -1.62 -14.03 4.24
C VAL A 18 -0.69 -14.24 3.06
N HIS A 19 -0.16 -15.46 2.89
CA HIS A 19 0.62 -15.88 1.74
C HIS A 19 -0.24 -16.62 0.70
N GLY A 20 0.29 -16.85 -0.50
CA GLY A 20 -0.45 -17.40 -1.63
C GLY A 20 -1.65 -16.52 -2.03
N THR A 21 -1.58 -15.25 -1.76
CA THR A 21 -2.58 -14.23 -2.09
C THR A 21 -2.41 -13.77 -3.52
N ASP A 22 -3.53 -13.53 -4.17
CA ASP A 22 -3.61 -12.89 -5.48
C ASP A 22 -3.90 -11.39 -5.30
N LEU A 23 -3.82 -10.60 -6.37
CA LEU A 23 -4.35 -9.25 -6.40
C LEU A 23 -5.81 -9.29 -6.85
N GLY A 24 -6.70 -8.71 -6.05
CA GLY A 24 -8.09 -8.53 -6.40
C GLY A 24 -8.30 -7.26 -7.22
N ILE A 25 -9.29 -7.29 -8.11
CA ILE A 25 -9.73 -6.12 -8.85
C ILE A 25 -11.21 -5.86 -8.61
N ALA A 26 -11.55 -4.61 -8.33
CA ALA A 26 -12.92 -4.12 -8.22
C ALA A 26 -13.10 -2.87 -9.08
N THR A 27 -14.27 -2.75 -9.70
CA THR A 27 -14.64 -1.60 -10.53
C THR A 27 -15.85 -0.87 -9.95
N SER A 28 -15.90 0.44 -10.16
CA SER A 28 -17.05 1.28 -9.88
C SER A 28 -17.54 1.95 -11.15
N SER A 29 -18.84 2.02 -11.35
CA SER A 29 -19.49 2.77 -12.42
C SER A 29 -20.29 3.98 -11.92
N ASP A 30 -20.28 4.23 -10.61
CA ASP A 30 -21.00 5.29 -9.93
C ASP A 30 -20.07 6.23 -9.14
N ARG A 31 -18.85 6.41 -9.66
CA ARG A 31 -17.81 7.28 -9.11
C ARG A 31 -17.36 6.89 -7.69
N GLY A 32 -17.21 5.60 -7.42
CA GLY A 32 -16.71 5.08 -6.16
C GLY A 32 -17.76 4.85 -5.07
N LYS A 33 -19.04 5.13 -5.32
CA LYS A 33 -20.12 4.92 -4.32
C LYS A 33 -20.39 3.45 -4.07
N SER A 34 -20.27 2.61 -5.11
CA SER A 34 -20.30 1.15 -4.99
C SER A 34 -19.19 0.50 -5.80
N TRP A 35 -18.77 -0.68 -5.38
CA TRP A 35 -17.68 -1.42 -6.00
C TRP A 35 -18.11 -2.84 -6.32
N ASN A 36 -17.86 -3.27 -7.56
CA ASN A 36 -18.13 -4.62 -8.02
C ASN A 36 -16.83 -5.40 -8.10
N TYR A 37 -16.69 -6.46 -7.31
CA TYR A 37 -15.58 -7.40 -7.41
C TYR A 37 -15.58 -8.09 -8.75
N ARG A 38 -14.45 -8.07 -9.45
CA ARG A 38 -14.31 -8.62 -10.81
C ARG A 38 -13.47 -9.88 -10.87
N GLY A 39 -12.96 -10.34 -9.72
CA GLY A 39 -12.07 -11.49 -9.63
C GLY A 39 -10.66 -11.09 -9.22
N VAL A 40 -9.72 -11.99 -9.46
CA VAL A 40 -8.30 -11.75 -9.28
C VAL A 40 -7.68 -11.35 -10.61
N LEU A 41 -6.58 -10.59 -10.55
CA LEU A 41 -5.77 -10.31 -11.74
C LEU A 41 -5.10 -11.60 -12.21
N GLU A 42 -5.26 -11.89 -13.48
CA GLU A 42 -4.65 -13.03 -14.15
C GLU A 42 -3.34 -12.62 -14.85
N GLY A 43 -2.48 -13.61 -15.14
CA GLY A 43 -1.25 -13.37 -15.91
C GLY A 43 -0.08 -12.78 -15.13
N LEU A 44 -0.16 -12.72 -13.79
CA LEU A 44 0.95 -12.26 -12.95
C LEU A 44 1.99 -13.35 -12.66
N ASP A 45 1.66 -14.63 -12.90
CA ASP A 45 2.54 -15.75 -12.65
C ASP A 45 3.67 -15.80 -13.69
N PHE A 46 4.89 -15.44 -13.29
CA PHE A 46 6.11 -15.61 -14.08
C PHE A 46 6.90 -16.85 -13.65
N GLU A 47 6.57 -17.45 -12.52
CA GLU A 47 7.12 -18.71 -12.00
C GLU A 47 6.01 -19.71 -11.74
N ARG A 48 6.38 -21.01 -11.74
CA ARG A 48 5.44 -22.11 -11.49
C ARG A 48 5.04 -22.18 -10.01
N GLY A 49 3.79 -22.57 -9.77
CA GLY A 49 3.23 -22.82 -8.45
C GLY A 49 2.37 -21.66 -7.96
N ARG A 50 1.82 -21.80 -6.76
CA ARG A 50 1.10 -20.73 -6.11
C ARG A 50 2.09 -19.83 -5.39
N ASN A 51 2.12 -18.56 -5.75
CA ASN A 51 2.98 -17.56 -5.18
C ASN A 51 2.18 -16.49 -4.40
N THR A 52 2.86 -15.55 -3.81
CA THR A 52 2.27 -14.51 -2.96
C THR A 52 2.50 -13.14 -3.59
N PHE A 53 1.42 -12.38 -3.76
CA PHE A 53 1.43 -11.01 -4.26
C PHE A 53 0.77 -10.08 -3.24
N TRP A 54 1.47 -8.99 -2.85
CA TRP A 54 0.97 -7.99 -1.92
C TRP A 54 1.18 -6.57 -2.42
N ALA A 55 0.41 -5.63 -1.85
CA ALA A 55 0.61 -4.20 -1.92
C ALA A 55 0.97 -3.71 -3.33
N PRO A 56 0.03 -3.79 -4.29
CA PRO A 56 0.26 -3.29 -5.63
C PRO A 56 0.27 -1.76 -5.62
N GLU A 57 1.33 -1.18 -6.16
CA GLU A 57 1.45 0.24 -6.47
C GLU A 57 1.36 0.44 -7.97
N ILE A 58 0.62 1.43 -8.44
CA ILE A 58 0.43 1.68 -9.87
C ILE A 58 0.61 3.16 -10.21
N ILE A 59 1.51 3.43 -11.16
CA ILE A 59 1.68 4.75 -11.76
C ILE A 59 1.38 4.69 -13.26
N TYR A 60 0.71 5.71 -13.79
CA TYR A 60 0.49 5.86 -15.22
C TYR A 60 1.47 6.88 -15.80
N HIS A 61 2.21 6.47 -16.81
CA HIS A 61 3.16 7.33 -17.49
C HIS A 61 3.26 7.00 -18.98
N ASN A 62 3.24 8.02 -19.84
CA ASN A 62 3.44 7.90 -21.29
C ASN A 62 2.58 6.81 -21.97
N GLY A 63 1.30 6.67 -21.59
CA GLY A 63 0.38 5.70 -22.20
C GLY A 63 0.48 4.29 -21.61
N MET A 64 1.28 4.07 -20.57
CA MET A 64 1.50 2.78 -19.95
C MET A 64 1.24 2.86 -18.44
N TYR A 65 0.60 1.85 -17.89
CA TYR A 65 0.52 1.60 -16.45
C TYR A 65 1.71 0.76 -16.04
N HIS A 66 2.44 1.21 -15.01
CA HIS A 66 3.51 0.47 -14.36
C HIS A 66 3.02 0.03 -12.99
N MET A 67 3.09 -1.25 -12.70
CA MET A 67 2.71 -1.81 -11.40
C MET A 67 3.92 -2.43 -10.71
N TYR A 68 4.12 -2.07 -9.46
CA TYR A 68 5.15 -2.62 -8.58
C TYR A 68 4.47 -3.40 -7.46
N VAL A 69 4.83 -4.68 -7.33
CA VAL A 69 4.14 -5.62 -6.45
C VAL A 69 5.14 -6.31 -5.54
N SER A 70 4.84 -6.35 -4.26
CA SER A 70 5.59 -7.20 -3.32
C SER A 70 5.33 -8.67 -3.63
N TYR A 71 6.40 -9.42 -3.82
CA TYR A 71 6.38 -10.82 -4.25
C TYR A 71 7.15 -11.72 -3.29
N ILE A 72 6.56 -12.89 -3.02
CA ILE A 72 7.19 -13.98 -2.29
C ILE A 72 6.93 -15.28 -3.04
N GLN A 73 7.99 -16.03 -3.32
CA GLN A 73 7.86 -17.34 -3.93
C GLN A 73 7.16 -18.32 -2.96
N GLY A 74 6.12 -19.00 -3.45
CA GLY A 74 5.38 -19.98 -2.69
C GLY A 74 4.38 -19.41 -1.67
N VAL A 75 4.04 -20.27 -0.70
CA VAL A 75 3.04 -20.00 0.35
C VAL A 75 3.66 -20.31 1.73
N PRO A 76 4.56 -19.49 2.22
CA PRO A 76 5.16 -19.70 3.54
C PRO A 76 4.14 -19.74 4.67
N ASN A 77 4.45 -20.49 5.73
CA ASN A 77 3.63 -20.57 6.95
C ASN A 77 4.19 -19.73 8.10
N GLN A 78 5.30 -19.01 7.85
CA GLN A 78 5.97 -18.13 8.81
C GLN A 78 6.18 -16.75 8.18
N TRP A 79 6.39 -15.73 9.03
CA TRP A 79 6.68 -14.38 8.57
C TRP A 79 8.12 -14.19 8.07
N ALA A 80 9.08 -14.91 8.62
CA ALA A 80 10.50 -14.75 8.33
C ALA A 80 11.08 -15.98 7.58
N GLY A 81 12.30 -15.83 7.03
CA GLY A 81 13.09 -16.91 6.46
C GLY A 81 12.90 -17.13 4.96
N HIS A 82 12.31 -16.22 4.25
CA HIS A 82 12.12 -16.25 2.79
C HIS A 82 12.33 -14.86 2.19
N LYS A 83 12.79 -14.83 0.94
CA LYS A 83 12.98 -13.60 0.20
C LYS A 83 11.65 -12.89 -0.06
N ARG A 84 11.73 -11.56 -0.16
CA ARG A 84 10.65 -10.66 -0.54
C ARG A 84 11.20 -9.66 -1.51
N GLN A 85 10.58 -9.54 -2.65
CA GLN A 85 11.09 -8.72 -3.75
C GLN A 85 9.96 -7.88 -4.32
N ILE A 86 10.30 -6.76 -4.93
CA ILE A 86 9.34 -5.96 -5.68
C ILE A 86 9.49 -6.30 -7.15
N ILE A 87 8.37 -6.65 -7.78
CA ILE A 87 8.30 -7.02 -9.19
C ILE A 87 7.59 -5.94 -9.98
N HIS A 88 8.12 -5.66 -11.16
CA HIS A 88 7.58 -4.70 -12.10
C HIS A 88 6.78 -5.40 -13.20
N TYR A 89 5.57 -4.91 -13.41
CA TYR A 89 4.69 -5.25 -14.53
C TYR A 89 4.25 -3.99 -15.27
N THR A 90 3.91 -4.15 -16.55
CA THR A 90 3.30 -3.08 -17.36
C THR A 90 1.98 -3.51 -17.97
N SER A 91 1.08 -2.54 -18.20
CA SER A 91 -0.21 -2.77 -18.85
C SER A 91 -0.70 -1.51 -19.59
N GLN A 92 -1.44 -1.71 -20.67
CA GLN A 92 -2.13 -0.61 -21.37
C GLN A 92 -3.60 -0.43 -20.92
N ASN A 93 -4.15 -1.39 -20.18
CA ASN A 93 -5.59 -1.43 -19.89
C ASN A 93 -5.97 -1.84 -18.46
N LEU A 94 -4.96 -2.05 -17.57
CA LEU A 94 -5.12 -2.52 -16.19
C LEU A 94 -5.62 -3.97 -16.04
N TRP A 95 -5.78 -4.71 -17.13
CA TRP A 95 -6.24 -6.10 -17.13
C TRP A 95 -5.17 -7.06 -17.62
N ASP A 96 -4.51 -6.73 -18.73
CA ASP A 96 -3.48 -7.55 -19.34
C ASP A 96 -2.11 -7.04 -18.88
N TRP A 97 -1.46 -7.75 -17.99
CA TRP A 97 -0.19 -7.38 -17.39
C TRP A 97 0.95 -8.17 -18.00
N LYS A 98 2.01 -7.48 -18.35
CA LYS A 98 3.27 -8.04 -18.84
C LYS A 98 4.31 -7.94 -17.75
N TRP A 99 4.96 -9.07 -17.42
CA TRP A 99 6.12 -9.08 -16.54
C TRP A 99 7.31 -8.37 -17.21
N GLU A 100 8.00 -7.52 -16.48
CA GLU A 100 9.18 -6.78 -16.94
C GLU A 100 10.45 -7.22 -16.21
N SER A 101 10.47 -7.13 -14.87
CA SER A 101 11.66 -7.43 -14.07
C SER A 101 11.34 -7.68 -12.60
N ILE A 102 12.32 -8.26 -11.89
CA ILE A 102 12.48 -8.13 -10.44
C ILE A 102 13.36 -6.91 -10.22
N LEU A 103 12.97 -5.98 -9.35
CA LEU A 103 13.79 -4.79 -9.10
C LEU A 103 15.04 -5.15 -8.30
N GLU A 104 16.19 -4.62 -8.72
CA GLU A 104 17.42 -4.66 -7.96
C GLU A 104 17.44 -3.47 -6.98
N LEU A 105 17.09 -3.73 -5.72
CA LEU A 105 17.00 -2.73 -4.67
C LEU A 105 18.02 -3.01 -3.55
N SER A 106 17.87 -2.36 -2.40
CA SER A 106 18.83 -2.42 -1.29
C SER A 106 19.06 -3.82 -0.72
N SER A 107 18.07 -4.71 -0.79
CA SER A 107 18.16 -6.09 -0.31
C SER A 107 17.16 -7.02 -1.01
N ASP A 108 17.24 -8.33 -0.68
CA ASP A 108 16.24 -9.35 -1.08
C ASP A 108 15.04 -9.42 -0.09
N PHE A 109 14.84 -8.42 0.75
CA PHE A 109 13.78 -8.39 1.78
C PHE A 109 13.00 -7.07 1.72
N VAL A 110 12.54 -6.70 0.52
CA VAL A 110 11.86 -5.42 0.25
C VAL A 110 10.41 -5.64 -0.14
N ILE A 111 9.52 -4.79 0.41
CA ILE A 111 8.08 -4.81 0.14
C ILE A 111 7.49 -3.40 0.13
N ASP A 112 6.22 -3.28 -0.22
CA ASP A 112 5.37 -2.09 -0.04
C ASP A 112 5.90 -0.87 -0.81
N ALA A 113 5.96 -1.01 -2.13
CA ALA A 113 6.35 0.06 -3.03
C ALA A 113 5.32 1.20 -3.06
N CYS A 114 5.81 2.44 -3.14
CA CYS A 114 5.06 3.61 -3.56
C CYS A 114 5.91 4.42 -4.53
N VAL A 115 5.34 4.86 -5.65
CA VAL A 115 6.06 5.62 -6.69
C VAL A 115 5.44 6.98 -6.90
N HIS A 116 6.27 8.03 -6.90
CA HIS A 116 5.83 9.38 -7.20
C HIS A 116 6.85 10.11 -8.08
N VAL A 117 6.39 11.12 -8.83
CA VAL A 117 7.25 12.01 -9.61
C VAL A 117 7.86 13.04 -8.68
N LEU A 118 9.17 13.20 -8.72
CA LEU A 118 9.92 14.22 -7.99
C LEU A 118 9.77 15.61 -8.63
N PRO A 119 10.05 16.70 -7.90
CA PRO A 119 10.03 18.07 -8.45
C PRO A 119 10.93 18.29 -9.68
N ASN A 120 12.00 17.50 -9.81
CA ASN A 120 12.92 17.55 -10.95
C ASN A 120 12.47 16.72 -12.17
N GLY A 121 11.30 16.05 -12.08
CA GLY A 121 10.73 15.23 -13.14
C GLY A 121 11.21 13.77 -13.17
N ARG A 122 12.17 13.38 -12.32
CA ARG A 122 12.53 11.97 -12.13
C ARG A 122 11.45 11.26 -11.32
N PHE A 123 11.49 9.93 -11.29
CA PHE A 123 10.64 9.10 -10.45
C PHE A 123 11.41 8.66 -9.22
N ARG A 124 10.71 8.52 -8.10
CA ARG A 124 11.24 7.90 -6.89
C ARG A 124 10.27 6.82 -6.41
N ILE A 125 10.82 5.64 -6.13
CA ILE A 125 10.13 4.57 -5.42
C ILE A 125 10.56 4.60 -3.96
N TRP A 126 9.60 4.61 -3.05
CA TRP A 126 9.83 4.36 -1.62
C TRP A 126 9.33 2.95 -1.32
N TYR A 127 10.02 2.25 -0.44
CA TYR A 127 9.71 0.88 -0.09
C TYR A 127 10.23 0.56 1.31
N LYS A 128 9.69 -0.48 1.93
CA LYS A 128 10.18 -1.02 3.20
C LYS A 128 11.32 -1.99 2.95
N ASP A 129 12.44 -1.82 3.64
CA ASP A 129 13.52 -2.81 3.70
C ASP A 129 13.49 -3.54 5.06
N GLU A 130 13.11 -4.81 5.05
CA GLU A 130 13.05 -5.64 6.26
C GLU A 130 14.41 -6.13 6.72
N ALA A 131 15.44 -6.10 5.85
CA ALA A 131 16.81 -6.42 6.24
C ALA A 131 17.44 -5.32 7.12
N ASP A 132 16.92 -4.07 7.00
CA ASP A 132 17.35 -2.95 7.84
C ASP A 132 16.19 -2.42 8.67
N ASN A 133 15.85 -3.14 9.75
CA ASN A 133 14.86 -2.77 10.76
C ASN A 133 13.47 -2.34 10.23
N SER A 134 13.10 -2.75 9.03
CA SER A 134 11.84 -2.31 8.40
C SER A 134 11.75 -0.78 8.24
N TYR A 135 12.83 -0.15 7.82
CA TYR A 135 12.88 1.28 7.49
C TYR A 135 12.39 1.55 6.08
N THR A 136 11.93 2.77 5.83
CA THR A 136 11.64 3.24 4.46
C THR A 136 12.93 3.62 3.77
N TYR A 137 13.18 2.97 2.64
CA TYR A 137 14.24 3.26 1.68
C TYR A 137 13.68 3.94 0.45
N ALA A 138 14.57 4.51 -0.36
CA ALA A 138 14.24 5.08 -1.66
C ALA A 138 15.21 4.63 -2.75
N ALA A 139 14.70 4.60 -3.99
CA ALA A 139 15.50 4.50 -5.20
C ALA A 139 14.92 5.42 -6.28
N ASP A 140 15.78 5.99 -7.13
CA ASP A 140 15.41 6.93 -8.17
C ASP A 140 15.49 6.30 -9.56
N SER A 141 14.63 6.77 -10.47
CA SER A 141 14.57 6.31 -11.85
C SER A 141 14.28 7.48 -12.81
N GLU A 142 14.76 7.37 -14.04
CA GLU A 142 14.40 8.27 -15.14
C GLU A 142 13.32 7.68 -16.05
N ASP A 143 13.13 6.35 -16.01
CA ASP A 143 12.34 5.63 -17.00
C ASP A 143 11.30 4.64 -16.42
N LEU A 144 11.22 4.51 -15.08
CA LEU A 144 10.38 3.53 -14.34
C LEU A 144 10.83 2.05 -14.50
N TYR A 145 11.95 1.79 -15.17
CA TYR A 145 12.47 0.44 -15.38
C TYR A 145 13.77 0.18 -14.63
N GLN A 146 14.68 1.17 -14.63
CA GLN A 146 15.97 1.08 -13.95
C GLN A 146 15.96 1.96 -12.71
N TRP A 147 16.41 1.42 -11.59
CA TRP A 147 16.35 2.08 -10.30
C TRP A 147 17.73 2.16 -9.66
N GLU A 148 18.10 3.33 -9.17
CA GLU A 148 19.33 3.59 -8.44
C GLU A 148 19.01 3.83 -6.97
N VAL A 149 19.52 2.97 -6.08
CA VAL A 149 19.24 3.04 -4.64
C VAL A 149 19.82 4.32 -4.04
N VAL A 150 18.99 5.12 -3.40
CA VAL A 150 19.38 6.34 -2.66
C VAL A 150 19.77 5.98 -1.23
N GLY A 151 19.00 5.10 -0.58
CA GLY A 151 19.24 4.68 0.80
C GLY A 151 18.02 4.89 1.71
N PRO A 152 18.22 4.81 3.05
CA PRO A 152 17.13 5.00 4.02
C PRO A 152 16.68 6.46 4.06
N VAL A 153 15.34 6.65 4.13
CA VAL A 153 14.67 7.96 4.16
C VAL A 153 13.99 8.19 5.50
N ILE A 154 13.29 7.18 6.04
CA ILE A 154 12.73 7.19 7.39
C ILE A 154 13.32 6.02 8.14
N ALA A 155 14.16 6.29 9.14
CA ALA A 155 14.93 5.29 9.89
C ALA A 155 14.84 5.45 11.42
N GLU A 156 13.77 6.10 11.91
CA GLU A 156 13.62 6.38 13.33
C GLU A 156 13.05 5.19 14.12
N TYR A 157 12.19 4.38 13.48
CA TYR A 157 11.55 3.20 14.07
C TYR A 157 11.01 2.26 12.97
N PRO A 158 10.77 0.98 13.27
CA PRO A 158 10.16 0.04 12.33
C PRO A 158 8.75 0.47 11.91
N HIS A 159 8.44 0.34 10.63
CA HIS A 159 7.14 0.65 10.03
C HIS A 159 7.00 -0.05 8.68
N GLU A 160 5.88 0.14 7.98
CA GLU A 160 5.64 -0.39 6.63
C GLU A 160 4.77 0.54 5.79
N GLY A 161 4.54 0.18 4.52
CA GLY A 161 3.56 0.81 3.66
C GLY A 161 3.78 2.30 3.44
N PRO A 162 4.99 2.78 3.02
CA PRO A 162 5.14 4.18 2.67
C PRO A 162 4.21 4.53 1.51
N ASN A 163 3.47 5.63 1.63
CA ASN A 163 2.66 6.19 0.55
C ASN A 163 2.91 7.69 0.46
N VAL A 164 3.37 8.15 -0.70
CA VAL A 164 3.76 9.55 -0.94
C VAL A 164 2.80 10.21 -1.91
N PHE A 165 2.34 11.41 -1.57
CA PHE A 165 1.45 12.21 -2.40
C PHE A 165 1.70 13.71 -2.21
N TYR A 166 1.35 14.50 -3.24
CA TYR A 166 1.40 15.95 -3.17
C TYR A 166 0.01 16.52 -2.91
N PHE A 167 -0.15 17.30 -1.84
CA PHE A 167 -1.44 17.89 -1.48
C PHE A 167 -1.26 19.23 -0.76
N GLN A 168 -1.99 20.26 -1.19
CA GLN A 168 -2.01 21.58 -0.62
C GLN A 168 -0.62 22.19 -0.38
N GLY A 169 0.25 22.08 -1.39
CA GLY A 169 1.56 22.75 -1.40
C GLY A 169 2.70 21.98 -0.73
N TYR A 170 2.45 20.76 -0.25
CA TYR A 170 3.44 19.91 0.40
C TYR A 170 3.42 18.49 -0.13
N TYR A 171 4.56 17.82 -0.06
CA TYR A 171 4.64 16.37 -0.15
C TYR A 171 4.39 15.77 1.23
N TRP A 172 3.58 14.76 1.26
CA TRP A 172 3.23 14.00 2.45
C TRP A 172 3.65 12.55 2.26
N MET A 173 4.16 11.93 3.31
CA MET A 173 4.38 10.50 3.37
C MET A 173 3.59 9.94 4.56
N ILE A 174 2.81 8.91 4.29
CA ILE A 174 2.13 8.09 5.30
C ILE A 174 2.94 6.82 5.46
N VAL A 175 3.14 6.35 6.70
CA VAL A 175 3.72 5.03 6.99
C VAL A 175 2.93 4.34 8.10
N ASP A 176 2.68 3.04 7.93
CA ASP A 176 1.93 2.23 8.89
C ASP A 176 2.82 1.80 10.07
N LYS A 177 2.42 2.20 11.28
CA LYS A 177 3.09 1.82 12.55
C LYS A 177 2.40 0.64 13.25
N TRP A 178 1.53 -0.09 12.58
CA TRP A 178 0.69 -1.16 13.13
C TRP A 178 -0.25 -0.72 14.27
N SER A 179 -0.28 0.57 14.54
CA SER A 179 -1.15 1.24 15.52
C SER A 179 -1.68 2.58 15.01
N GLY A 180 -1.91 2.68 13.70
CA GLY A 180 -2.24 3.91 12.98
C GLY A 180 -1.12 4.35 12.05
N GLN A 181 -1.31 5.48 11.40
CA GLN A 181 -0.45 5.98 10.33
C GLN A 181 0.36 7.18 10.83
N ALA A 182 1.68 7.09 10.80
CA ALA A 182 2.55 8.25 11.00
C ALA A 182 2.65 9.06 9.72
N ILE A 183 2.56 10.37 9.87
CA ILE A 183 2.62 11.34 8.77
C ILE A 183 3.93 12.09 8.82
N TYR A 184 4.59 12.14 7.69
CA TYR A 184 5.74 12.99 7.44
C TYR A 184 5.42 14.01 6.38
N LYS A 185 6.09 15.15 6.44
CA LYS A 185 5.91 16.29 5.55
C LYS A 185 7.24 16.70 4.96
N SER A 186 7.25 17.02 3.66
CA SER A 186 8.40 17.53 2.93
C SER A 186 8.01 18.64 1.96
N ASN A 187 8.99 19.48 1.59
CA ASN A 187 8.84 20.46 0.50
C ASN A 187 9.38 19.96 -0.84
N ASP A 188 10.24 18.94 -0.83
CA ASP A 188 11.08 18.55 -1.96
C ASP A 188 11.24 17.04 -2.16
N CYS A 189 10.64 16.21 -1.28
CA CYS A 189 10.83 14.75 -1.20
C CYS A 189 12.22 14.30 -0.73
N GLU A 190 13.08 15.22 -0.29
CA GLU A 190 14.42 14.88 0.23
C GLU A 190 14.45 14.89 1.75
N GLU A 191 14.02 16.01 2.36
CA GLU A 191 13.95 16.13 3.81
C GLU A 191 12.53 15.89 4.31
N TRP A 192 12.36 14.87 5.16
CA TRP A 192 11.09 14.49 5.76
C TRP A 192 11.06 14.87 7.25
N LYS A 193 9.99 15.51 7.67
CA LYS A 193 9.77 15.88 9.07
C LYS A 193 8.49 15.24 9.57
N TYR A 194 8.57 14.56 10.71
CA TYR A 194 7.39 14.04 11.37
C TYR A 194 6.37 15.17 11.62
N ASN A 195 5.11 14.89 11.32
CA ASN A 195 4.02 15.86 11.45
C ASN A 195 2.99 15.44 12.50
N THR A 196 2.39 14.26 12.37
CA THR A 196 1.31 13.79 13.25
C THR A 196 1.09 12.29 13.10
N MET A 197 0.14 11.75 13.89
CA MET A 197 -0.49 10.45 13.68
C MET A 197 -1.94 10.65 13.21
N ILE A 198 -2.42 9.75 12.36
CA ILE A 198 -3.82 9.62 11.98
C ILE A 198 -4.24 8.15 12.04
N LEU A 199 -5.55 7.86 12.03
CA LEU A 199 -6.11 6.51 12.05
C LEU A 199 -5.61 5.63 13.22
N ASP A 200 -5.13 6.26 14.28
CA ASP A 200 -4.59 5.68 15.51
C ASP A 200 -5.64 5.50 16.61
N GLN A 201 -6.89 5.81 16.32
CA GLN A 201 -8.05 5.54 17.16
C GLN A 201 -9.11 4.78 16.36
N PRO A 202 -9.87 3.86 16.98
CA PRO A 202 -11.00 3.20 16.32
C PRO A 202 -12.03 4.20 15.81
N GLY A 203 -12.62 3.90 14.64
CA GLY A 203 -13.76 4.63 14.12
C GLY A 203 -15.10 4.09 14.63
N GLU A 204 -16.17 4.81 14.31
CA GLU A 204 -17.56 4.48 14.72
C GLU A 204 -18.34 3.75 13.61
N ARG A 205 -17.85 3.78 12.38
CA ARG A 205 -18.52 3.14 11.24
C ARG A 205 -18.44 1.60 11.34
N PRO A 206 -19.42 0.88 10.76
CA PRO A 206 -19.32 -0.57 10.65
C PRO A 206 -17.99 -0.99 10.01
N ASP A 207 -17.36 -2.01 10.58
CA ASP A 207 -16.05 -2.54 10.14
C ASP A 207 -14.86 -1.56 10.23
N ASP A 208 -15.02 -0.39 10.87
CA ASP A 208 -13.98 0.61 11.08
C ASP A 208 -13.55 0.75 12.56
N CYS A 209 -13.75 -0.27 13.36
CA CYS A 209 -13.59 -0.26 14.81
C CYS A 209 -12.20 -0.72 15.29
N SER A 210 -11.16 -0.57 14.46
CA SER A 210 -9.78 -0.84 14.84
C SER A 210 -8.85 0.25 14.29
N PHE A 211 -7.53 0.14 14.49
CA PHE A 211 -6.55 1.00 13.81
C PHE A 211 -6.71 0.92 12.30
N GLY A 212 -6.37 1.99 11.60
CA GLY A 212 -6.23 1.97 10.15
C GLY A 212 -4.83 1.52 9.77
N TYR A 213 -4.75 0.47 8.94
CA TYR A 213 -3.50 -0.14 8.47
C TYR A 213 -3.27 0.18 7.01
N HIS A 214 -2.02 0.06 6.57
CA HIS A 214 -1.47 0.19 5.23
C HIS A 214 -2.38 1.01 4.29
N ALA A 215 -2.07 2.26 4.11
CA ALA A 215 -2.92 3.24 3.45
C ALA A 215 -2.42 3.59 2.05
N ASP A 216 -3.35 3.99 1.19
CA ASP A 216 -3.09 4.59 -0.11
C ASP A 216 -3.91 5.87 -0.25
N VAL A 217 -3.36 6.91 -0.85
CA VAL A 217 -4.00 8.22 -0.97
C VAL A 217 -4.27 8.59 -2.41
N HIS A 218 -5.54 8.86 -2.69
CA HIS A 218 -5.97 9.41 -3.97
C HIS A 218 -6.22 10.91 -3.84
N VAL A 219 -5.46 11.73 -4.59
CA VAL A 219 -5.64 13.18 -4.67
C VAL A 219 -6.34 13.55 -5.96
N GLN A 220 -7.44 14.29 -5.86
CA GLN A 220 -8.18 14.84 -6.98
C GLN A 220 -8.49 16.33 -6.76
N GLY A 221 -7.75 17.21 -7.45
CA GLY A 221 -7.88 18.65 -7.28
C GLY A 221 -7.59 19.08 -5.84
N GLU A 222 -8.57 19.70 -5.20
CA GLU A 222 -8.46 20.18 -3.80
C GLU A 222 -8.93 19.15 -2.77
N GLN A 223 -9.17 17.92 -3.16
CA GLN A 223 -9.59 16.84 -2.27
C GLN A 223 -8.56 15.73 -2.24
N ALA A 224 -8.37 15.13 -1.08
CA ALA A 224 -7.57 13.94 -0.89
C ALA A 224 -8.34 12.92 -0.05
N PHE A 225 -8.31 11.67 -0.47
CA PHE A 225 -8.97 10.55 0.20
C PHE A 225 -7.94 9.49 0.54
N VAL A 226 -7.92 9.07 1.79
CA VAL A 226 -7.10 7.95 2.25
C VAL A 226 -7.93 6.68 2.24
N PHE A 227 -7.47 5.69 1.50
CA PHE A 227 -7.96 4.32 1.56
C PHE A 227 -7.07 3.54 2.51
N TYR A 228 -7.65 2.82 3.43
CA TYR A 228 -6.93 2.03 4.42
C TYR A 228 -7.72 0.76 4.72
N PHE A 229 -7.11 -0.21 5.34
CA PHE A 229 -7.88 -1.36 5.79
C PHE A 229 -7.89 -1.46 7.31
N THR A 230 -8.88 -2.18 7.80
CA THR A 230 -9.06 -2.50 9.21
C THR A 230 -9.17 -4.01 9.40
N HIS A 231 -9.02 -4.46 10.63
CA HIS A 231 -9.34 -5.83 11.05
C HIS A 231 -10.49 -5.80 12.06
N PRO A 232 -11.73 -5.63 11.60
CA PRO A 232 -12.87 -5.35 12.49
C PRO A 232 -13.25 -6.52 13.41
N GLY A 233 -12.80 -7.72 13.10
CA GLY A 233 -13.06 -8.92 13.90
C GLY A 233 -11.92 -9.32 14.85
N ARG A 234 -10.84 -8.55 14.94
CA ARG A 234 -9.77 -8.79 15.94
C ARG A 234 -10.20 -8.28 17.30
N LYS A 235 -10.80 -9.15 18.10
CA LYS A 235 -11.24 -8.89 19.47
C LYS A 235 -10.54 -9.86 20.41
N GLU A 236 -10.51 -9.55 21.72
CA GLU A 236 -9.83 -10.37 22.73
C GLU A 236 -10.35 -11.81 22.81
N ASP A 237 -11.64 -12.01 22.54
CA ASP A 237 -12.33 -13.31 22.57
C ASP A 237 -12.27 -14.07 21.23
N VAL A 238 -11.68 -13.50 20.17
CA VAL A 238 -11.60 -14.10 18.84
C VAL A 238 -10.19 -14.66 18.61
N ARG A 239 -10.10 -15.95 18.34
CA ARG A 239 -8.82 -16.60 18.06
C ARG A 239 -8.26 -16.12 16.72
N ALA A 240 -6.94 -15.98 16.64
CA ALA A 240 -6.23 -15.47 15.45
C ALA A 240 -6.39 -16.35 14.19
N ASP A 241 -6.74 -17.63 14.34
CA ASP A 241 -6.97 -18.57 13.24
C ASP A 241 -8.41 -18.57 12.70
N GLN A 242 -9.33 -17.86 13.33
CA GLN A 242 -10.72 -17.73 12.88
C GLN A 242 -10.86 -16.73 11.75
N TYR A 243 -11.89 -16.91 10.92
CA TYR A 243 -12.21 -16.01 9.81
C TYR A 243 -12.36 -14.56 10.24
N GLU A 244 -13.04 -14.32 11.34
CA GLU A 244 -13.33 -12.99 11.89
C GLU A 244 -12.03 -12.22 12.17
N ALA A 245 -11.01 -12.87 12.74
CA ALA A 245 -9.71 -12.26 13.02
C ALA A 245 -8.85 -12.06 11.77
N LYS A 246 -9.08 -12.86 10.73
CA LYS A 246 -8.32 -12.84 9.47
C LYS A 246 -8.88 -11.84 8.46
N ARG A 247 -10.21 -11.63 8.46
CA ARG A 247 -10.83 -10.72 7.50
C ARG A 247 -10.34 -9.29 7.68
N SER A 248 -10.28 -8.57 6.59
CA SER A 248 -10.07 -7.13 6.55
C SER A 248 -11.22 -6.43 5.84
N SER A 249 -11.38 -5.15 6.09
CA SER A 249 -12.34 -4.28 5.43
C SER A 249 -11.62 -3.04 4.92
N ILE A 250 -11.80 -2.71 3.64
CA ILE A 250 -11.28 -1.46 3.06
C ILE A 250 -12.23 -0.34 3.47
N GLN A 251 -11.66 0.72 3.98
CA GLN A 251 -12.33 1.94 4.41
C GLN A 251 -11.79 3.13 3.62
N VAL A 252 -12.54 4.23 3.62
CA VAL A 252 -12.11 5.50 3.04
C VAL A 252 -12.45 6.64 3.99
N ALA A 253 -11.54 7.60 4.11
CA ALA A 253 -11.74 8.84 4.84
C ALA A 253 -11.17 10.02 4.06
N LYS A 254 -11.63 11.23 4.36
CA LYS A 254 -11.13 12.46 3.76
C LYS A 254 -9.93 12.97 4.53
N LEU A 255 -8.92 13.44 3.79
CA LEU A 255 -7.78 14.16 4.36
C LEU A 255 -7.99 15.68 4.25
N GLN A 256 -7.52 16.38 5.26
CA GLN A 256 -7.55 17.85 5.34
C GLN A 256 -6.21 18.37 5.84
N VAL A 257 -5.83 19.57 5.45
CA VAL A 257 -4.65 20.24 6.00
C VAL A 257 -5.08 21.47 6.78
N GLU A 258 -4.82 21.48 8.09
CA GLU A 258 -5.11 22.60 8.97
C GLU A 258 -3.84 23.09 9.64
N ASN A 259 -3.51 24.37 9.43
CA ASN A 259 -2.30 25.00 9.99
C ASN A 259 -1.02 24.20 9.70
N GLY A 260 -0.90 23.62 8.49
CA GLY A 260 0.25 22.85 8.06
C GLY A 260 0.35 21.43 8.66
N THR A 261 -0.72 20.95 9.28
CA THR A 261 -0.86 19.59 9.82
C THR A 261 -1.87 18.80 8.99
N LEU A 262 -1.51 17.60 8.56
CA LEU A 262 -2.44 16.68 7.90
C LEU A 262 -3.35 16.04 8.93
N LYS A 263 -4.65 16.06 8.68
CA LYS A 263 -5.68 15.51 9.57
C LYS A 263 -6.59 14.55 8.83
N CYS A 264 -7.14 13.61 9.60
CA CYS A 264 -8.13 12.64 9.15
C CYS A 264 -9.13 12.42 10.27
N ASP A 265 -10.33 12.97 10.13
CA ASP A 265 -11.47 12.55 10.96
C ASP A 265 -12.18 11.41 10.21
N ARG A 266 -11.90 10.17 10.60
CA ARG A 266 -12.48 8.99 9.97
C ARG A 266 -13.98 8.83 10.17
N ASN A 267 -14.56 9.56 11.14
CA ASN A 267 -15.99 9.56 11.45
C ASN A 267 -16.75 10.70 10.74
N GLU A 268 -16.03 11.66 10.16
CA GLU A 268 -16.64 12.74 9.38
C GLU A 268 -17.49 12.18 8.23
N ALA A 269 -18.72 12.66 8.13
CA ALA A 269 -19.56 12.38 6.97
C ALA A 269 -19.13 13.30 5.81
N PHE A 270 -18.79 12.70 4.68
CA PHE A 270 -18.40 13.46 3.47
C PHE A 270 -19.04 12.86 2.21
N GLU A 271 -19.20 13.68 1.19
CA GLU A 271 -19.57 13.18 -0.13
C GLU A 271 -18.34 12.58 -0.80
N PHE A 272 -18.37 11.26 -1.01
CA PHE A 272 -17.31 10.54 -1.71
C PHE A 272 -17.66 10.39 -3.19
N VAL A 273 -16.90 11.08 -4.05
CA VAL A 273 -17.06 11.05 -5.50
C VAL A 273 -15.68 11.05 -6.15
N LEU A 274 -15.38 10.02 -6.92
CA LEU A 274 -14.18 9.93 -7.77
C LEU A 274 -14.48 10.45 -9.18
N TYR A 275 -13.52 11.17 -9.77
CA TYR A 275 -13.64 11.73 -11.13
C TYR A 275 -12.78 10.99 -12.14
#